data_f51b10c6a98553119ccb984eca16d83c
#
_entry.id   f51b10c6a98553119ccb984eca16d83c
#
_cell.length_a   1.000
_cell.length_b   1.000
_cell.length_c   1.000
_cell.angle_alpha   90.00
_cell.angle_beta   90.00
_cell.angle_gamma   90.00
#
_symmetry.space_group_name_H-M   'P 1'
#
loop_
_entity.id
_entity.type
_entity.pdbx_description
1 polymer ?
#
loop_
_entity_poly.entity_id
_entity_poly.type
_entity_poly.pdbx_seq_one_letter_code
_entity_poly.pdbx_strand_id
1 'polypeptide(L)'
;IQFRAKNSKGDLSEEKQASILITKLTDGYSVTVLTLGQFVIFSDACATIWTINDETPPAWSYFPQDPGLLNTEKTLHNLAAKLITSGIVDTKNCPNGGWENNAPNACGLTSVKDQMTYWQNRYDYNIWLTGRNEHIPPVILKTLIEVESQFWPISQRLFLDELGLGQVNQLGIDVLLRTNPEIYRMVCSNSLFRCDQPYTGLSALERALIRGTLVQSLDATCPSCLYGMDLNKASQSISLIGKVLYANCVQTNEILMLNNADASYEDRWKFTLVSYHSGFGCLQNAIARSVQKLDEID
;
A
#
# COMPACT_ATOMS: atom_id res chain seq x y z
N ILE A 1 -14.92 -2.36 25.10
CA ILE A 1 -15.02 -1.86 26.48
C ILE A 1 -15.35 -0.37 26.43
N GLN A 2 -16.36 0.05 27.18
CA GLN A 2 -16.69 1.44 27.40
C GLN A 2 -16.05 1.91 28.70
N PHE A 3 -15.46 3.08 28.73
CA PHE A 3 -14.82 3.66 29.91
C PHE A 3 -14.98 5.19 29.98
N ARG A 4 -14.89 5.72 31.19
CA ARG A 4 -14.86 7.16 31.47
C ARG A 4 -13.75 7.45 32.47
N ALA A 5 -13.07 8.56 32.29
CA ALA A 5 -12.15 9.06 33.29
C ALA A 5 -12.91 9.85 34.36
N LYS A 6 -12.47 9.73 35.63
CA LYS A 6 -12.99 10.51 36.73
C LYS A 6 -11.87 11.37 37.33
N ASN A 7 -12.09 12.69 37.45
CA ASN A 7 -11.10 13.56 38.04
C ASN A 7 -11.19 13.55 39.60
N SER A 8 -10.27 14.18 40.26
CA SER A 8 -10.24 14.29 41.74
C SER A 8 -11.46 14.99 42.38
N LYS A 9 -12.23 15.71 41.58
CA LYS A 9 -13.46 16.38 42.02
C LYS A 9 -14.71 15.54 41.80
N GLY A 10 -14.55 14.38 41.16
CA GLY A 10 -15.64 13.46 40.88
C GLY A 10 -16.32 13.65 39.53
N ASP A 11 -15.90 14.63 38.72
CA ASP A 11 -16.46 14.83 37.39
C ASP A 11 -16.03 13.69 36.44
N LEU A 12 -16.94 13.23 35.59
CA LEU A 12 -16.70 12.20 34.60
C LEU A 12 -16.44 12.84 33.23
N SER A 13 -15.48 12.25 32.50
CA SER A 13 -15.29 12.57 31.08
C SER A 13 -16.46 12.04 30.25
N GLU A 14 -16.50 12.44 28.97
CA GLU A 14 -17.30 11.73 27.98
C GLU A 14 -16.94 10.24 27.95
N GLU A 15 -17.91 9.41 27.60
CA GLU A 15 -17.70 8.00 27.41
C GLU A 15 -16.81 7.75 26.19
N LYS A 16 -15.81 6.92 26.38
CA LYS A 16 -14.91 6.46 25.32
C LYS A 16 -14.98 4.96 25.18
N GLN A 17 -14.73 4.47 24.01
CA GLN A 17 -14.68 3.03 23.74
C GLN A 17 -13.22 2.61 23.52
N ALA A 18 -12.89 1.41 23.97
CA ALA A 18 -11.66 0.71 23.65
C ALA A 18 -11.96 -0.68 23.18
N SER A 19 -11.27 -1.12 22.14
CA SER A 19 -11.24 -2.51 21.73
C SER A 19 -10.04 -3.20 22.34
N ILE A 20 -10.21 -4.41 22.87
CA ILE A 20 -9.13 -5.25 23.37
C ILE A 20 -8.97 -6.40 22.39
N LEU A 21 -7.80 -6.48 21.77
CA LEU A 21 -7.40 -7.62 20.95
C LEU A 21 -6.53 -8.54 21.82
N ILE A 22 -6.97 -9.79 21.99
CA ILE A 22 -6.21 -10.81 22.69
C ILE A 22 -5.74 -11.82 21.64
N THR A 23 -4.43 -11.89 21.43
CA THR A 23 -3.80 -12.85 20.53
C THR A 23 -3.11 -13.94 21.35
N LYS A 24 -3.44 -15.21 21.11
CA LYS A 24 -2.77 -16.35 21.74
C LYS A 24 -1.38 -16.52 21.10
N LEU A 25 -0.35 -16.50 21.92
CA LEU A 25 1.04 -16.82 21.56
C LEU A 25 1.38 -18.23 22.02
N THR A 26 2.53 -18.77 21.63
CA THR A 26 3.06 -20.06 22.06
C THR A 26 3.23 -20.13 23.59
N ASP A 27 3.64 -19.03 24.21
CA ASP A 27 3.98 -18.96 25.64
C ASP A 27 3.10 -17.97 26.43
N GLY A 28 1.86 -17.69 25.94
CA GLY A 28 0.98 -16.76 26.63
C GLY A 28 -0.03 -16.06 25.72
N TYR A 29 -0.40 -14.86 26.12
CA TYR A 29 -1.32 -14.01 25.36
C TYR A 29 -0.72 -12.61 25.18
N SER A 30 -0.83 -12.07 23.98
CA SER A 30 -0.61 -10.65 23.75
C SER A 30 -1.95 -9.91 23.89
N VAL A 31 -1.96 -8.84 24.66
CA VAL A 31 -3.15 -8.00 24.86
C VAL A 31 -2.86 -6.61 24.30
N THR A 32 -3.56 -6.26 23.25
CA THR A 32 -3.49 -4.92 22.65
C THR A 32 -4.76 -4.15 22.98
N VAL A 33 -4.62 -3.02 23.63
CA VAL A 33 -5.74 -2.12 23.94
C VAL A 33 -5.75 -0.99 22.92
N LEU A 34 -6.83 -0.90 22.16
CA LEU A 34 -7.04 0.12 21.13
C LEU A 34 -8.11 1.10 21.61
N THR A 35 -7.74 2.34 21.86
CA THR A 35 -8.69 3.37 22.25
C THR A 35 -9.15 4.15 21.02
N LEU A 36 -10.46 4.31 20.87
CA LEU A 36 -11.08 5.06 19.76
C LEU A 36 -10.61 6.53 19.65
N GLY A 37 -9.99 7.09 20.69
CA GLY A 37 -9.40 8.43 20.66
C GLY A 37 -8.13 8.55 19.81
N GLN A 38 -7.57 7.43 19.34
CA GLN A 38 -6.43 7.38 18.40
C GLN A 38 -6.88 7.22 16.93
N PHE A 39 -8.16 7.02 16.69
CA PHE A 39 -8.71 7.20 15.35
C PHE A 39 -8.75 8.72 15.12
N VAL A 40 -7.79 9.21 14.41
CA VAL A 40 -7.93 10.52 13.81
C VAL A 40 -9.10 10.39 12.85
N ILE A 41 -10.23 11.05 13.18
CA ILE A 41 -11.36 11.20 12.26
C ILE A 41 -10.83 12.13 11.19
N PHE A 42 -10.40 11.59 10.09
CA PHE A 42 -9.92 12.36 8.96
C PHE A 42 -11.14 12.85 8.19
N SER A 43 -11.17 14.14 7.91
CA SER A 43 -12.22 14.79 7.14
C SER A 43 -12.13 14.49 5.63
N ASP A 44 -11.15 13.70 5.20
CA ASP A 44 -10.89 13.43 3.80
C ASP A 44 -11.72 12.28 3.25
N ALA A 45 -11.93 12.26 1.93
CA ALA A 45 -12.86 11.36 1.24
C ALA A 45 -12.68 9.87 1.60
N CYS A 46 -11.44 9.40 1.74
CA CYS A 46 -11.20 8.01 2.11
C CYS A 46 -11.53 7.74 3.57
N ALA A 47 -11.33 8.70 4.46
CA ALA A 47 -11.71 8.58 5.87
C ALA A 47 -13.23 8.61 6.06
N THR A 48 -13.95 9.43 5.29
CA THR A 48 -15.42 9.44 5.29
C THR A 48 -16.02 8.17 4.68
N ILE A 49 -15.33 7.52 3.73
CA ILE A 49 -15.72 6.21 3.22
C ILE A 49 -15.71 5.18 4.33
N TRP A 50 -14.81 5.34 5.30
CA TRP A 50 -14.57 4.38 6.37
C TRP A 50 -15.13 4.80 7.72
N THR A 51 -15.90 5.86 7.79
CA THR A 51 -16.80 6.12 8.91
C THR A 51 -17.86 5.01 8.91
N ILE A 52 -17.56 4.02 9.68
CA ILE A 52 -18.35 2.81 9.82
C ILE A 52 -19.57 3.17 10.65
N ASN A 53 -20.72 3.12 10.03
CA ASN A 53 -21.96 3.04 10.76
C ASN A 53 -22.03 1.62 11.35
N ASP A 54 -21.78 1.51 12.67
CA ASP A 54 -21.97 0.32 13.50
C ASP A 54 -21.09 -0.94 13.27
N GLU A 55 -20.16 -0.97 12.31
CA GLU A 55 -19.23 -2.09 12.14
C GLU A 55 -17.95 -1.90 12.95
N THR A 56 -17.44 -2.94 13.59
CA THR A 56 -16.12 -2.93 14.21
C THR A 56 -15.05 -3.04 13.13
N PRO A 57 -14.15 -2.04 12.99
CA PRO A 57 -13.10 -2.11 11.98
C PRO A 57 -12.24 -3.36 12.13
N PRO A 58 -11.84 -4.03 11.03
CA PRO A 58 -10.93 -5.16 11.10
C PRO A 58 -9.61 -4.79 11.76
N ALA A 59 -8.95 -5.73 12.44
CA ALA A 59 -7.70 -5.47 13.15
C ALA A 59 -6.59 -4.89 12.25
N TRP A 60 -6.55 -5.26 10.99
CA TRP A 60 -5.57 -4.74 10.02
C TRP A 60 -5.79 -3.27 9.63
N SER A 61 -6.94 -2.68 9.94
CA SER A 61 -7.24 -1.26 9.63
C SER A 61 -6.66 -0.29 10.66
N TYR A 62 -6.17 -0.79 11.79
CA TYR A 62 -5.63 0.04 12.85
C TYR A 62 -4.21 0.51 12.55
N PHE A 63 -3.91 1.74 13.00
CA PHE A 63 -2.57 2.28 12.94
C PHE A 63 -1.73 1.74 14.10
N PRO A 64 -0.64 1.02 13.84
CA PRO A 64 0.27 0.62 14.90
C PRO A 64 0.96 1.85 15.50
N GLN A 65 1.17 1.82 16.81
CA GLN A 65 1.85 2.93 17.53
C GLN A 65 3.33 3.03 17.16
N ASP A 66 3.93 1.91 16.80
CA ASP A 66 5.34 1.78 16.48
C ASP A 66 5.51 1.04 15.13
N PRO A 67 6.41 1.50 14.23
CA PRO A 67 6.66 0.82 12.97
C PRO A 67 7.16 -0.62 13.13
N GLY A 68 7.81 -0.97 14.26
CA GLY A 68 8.24 -2.34 14.56
C GLY A 68 7.08 -3.34 14.68
N LEU A 69 5.86 -2.87 14.93
CA LEU A 69 4.66 -3.71 14.92
C LEU A 69 4.24 -4.17 13.51
N LEU A 70 4.88 -3.61 12.46
CA LEU A 70 4.71 -4.08 11.08
C LEU A 70 5.62 -5.25 10.73
N ASN A 71 6.57 -5.63 11.60
CA ASN A 71 7.54 -6.67 11.33
C ASN A 71 6.89 -7.98 10.89
N THR A 72 7.46 -8.60 9.87
CA THR A 72 7.06 -9.90 9.34
C THR A 72 8.26 -10.82 9.14
N GLU A 73 8.03 -12.13 9.18
CA GLU A 73 9.04 -13.17 8.94
C GLU A 73 8.49 -14.21 7.95
N LYS A 74 8.00 -13.75 6.82
CA LYS A 74 7.42 -14.61 5.79
C LYS A 74 8.51 -15.19 4.88
N THR A 75 8.30 -16.40 4.40
CA THR A 75 9.11 -16.99 3.34
C THR A 75 8.66 -16.42 1.99
N LEU A 76 9.48 -15.55 1.40
CA LEU A 76 9.22 -14.85 0.15
C LEU A 76 10.15 -15.40 -0.94
N HIS A 77 9.63 -16.34 -1.74
CA HIS A 77 10.45 -17.10 -2.71
C HIS A 77 11.09 -16.23 -3.79
N ASN A 78 10.37 -15.22 -4.30
CA ASN A 78 10.94 -14.33 -5.31
C ASN A 78 12.01 -13.42 -4.69
N LEU A 79 11.80 -12.91 -3.48
CA LEU A 79 12.83 -12.15 -2.76
C LEU A 79 14.05 -13.02 -2.49
N ALA A 80 13.87 -14.26 -2.03
CA ALA A 80 14.96 -15.20 -1.82
C ALA A 80 15.78 -15.44 -3.11
N ALA A 81 15.09 -15.66 -4.24
CA ALA A 81 15.74 -15.80 -5.54
C ALA A 81 16.54 -14.55 -5.92
N LYS A 82 16.00 -13.35 -5.67
CA LYS A 82 16.71 -12.08 -5.93
C LYS A 82 17.93 -11.89 -5.06
N LEU A 83 17.86 -12.21 -3.77
CA LEU A 83 18.97 -12.11 -2.83
C LEU A 83 20.14 -13.02 -3.23
N ILE A 84 19.86 -14.22 -3.76
CA ILE A 84 20.88 -15.14 -4.26
C ILE A 84 21.45 -14.64 -5.60
N THR A 85 20.60 -14.33 -6.57
CA THR A 85 21.04 -13.92 -7.92
C THR A 85 21.83 -12.61 -7.94
N SER A 86 21.49 -11.68 -7.07
CA SER A 86 22.23 -10.41 -6.93
C SER A 86 23.56 -10.56 -6.17
N GLY A 87 23.83 -11.73 -5.60
CA GLY A 87 25.04 -11.97 -4.80
C GLY A 87 25.00 -11.30 -3.41
N ILE A 88 23.83 -10.86 -2.95
CA ILE A 88 23.65 -10.34 -1.57
C ILE A 88 23.88 -11.48 -0.57
N VAL A 89 23.45 -12.69 -0.92
CA VAL A 89 23.69 -13.89 -0.12
C VAL A 89 24.48 -14.92 -0.97
N ASP A 90 25.59 -15.40 -0.43
CA ASP A 90 26.39 -16.47 -1.04
C ASP A 90 25.82 -17.84 -0.62
N THR A 91 25.42 -18.62 -1.61
CA THR A 91 24.86 -19.96 -1.44
C THR A 91 25.74 -21.07 -2.07
N LYS A 92 27.04 -20.77 -2.33
CA LYS A 92 27.97 -21.73 -2.98
C LYS A 92 28.12 -23.05 -2.22
N ASN A 93 27.95 -23.01 -0.89
CA ASN A 93 28.01 -24.20 -0.06
C ASN A 93 26.75 -25.05 -0.07
N CYS A 94 25.67 -24.57 -0.69
CA CYS A 94 24.44 -25.34 -0.87
C CYS A 94 24.51 -26.27 -2.09
N PRO A 95 23.82 -27.43 -2.05
CA PRO A 95 23.61 -28.25 -3.25
C PRO A 95 23.08 -27.40 -4.40
N ASN A 96 23.67 -27.55 -5.60
CA ASN A 96 23.34 -26.78 -6.81
C ASN A 96 23.33 -25.24 -6.59
N GLY A 97 24.22 -24.73 -5.70
CA GLY A 97 24.26 -23.31 -5.40
C GLY A 97 22.98 -22.76 -4.76
N GLY A 98 22.20 -23.61 -4.09
CA GLY A 98 20.96 -23.22 -3.43
C GLY A 98 19.71 -23.24 -4.33
N TRP A 99 19.79 -23.89 -5.51
CA TRP A 99 18.70 -23.92 -6.51
C TRP A 99 18.17 -25.32 -6.78
N GLU A 100 16.86 -25.41 -7.04
CA GLU A 100 16.17 -26.58 -7.55
C GLU A 100 14.98 -26.13 -8.41
N ASN A 101 14.84 -26.66 -9.62
CA ASN A 101 13.74 -26.34 -10.56
C ASN A 101 13.50 -24.81 -10.75
N ASN A 102 14.58 -24.04 -10.89
CA ASN A 102 14.58 -22.58 -11.03
C ASN A 102 14.03 -21.80 -9.81
N ALA A 103 13.94 -22.45 -8.65
CA ALA A 103 13.55 -21.83 -7.39
C ALA A 103 14.63 -22.07 -6.31
N PRO A 104 14.74 -21.23 -5.27
CA PRO A 104 15.58 -21.53 -4.14
C PRO A 104 15.17 -22.84 -3.45
N ASN A 105 16.13 -23.75 -3.25
CA ASN A 105 15.91 -25.00 -2.52
C ASN A 105 15.93 -24.75 -0.99
N ALA A 106 15.70 -25.78 -0.18
CA ALA A 106 15.67 -25.68 1.26
C ALA A 106 16.95 -25.05 1.86
N CYS A 107 18.14 -25.42 1.32
CA CYS A 107 19.42 -24.83 1.75
C CYS A 107 19.50 -23.35 1.35
N GLY A 108 19.11 -23.01 0.11
CA GLY A 108 19.06 -21.63 -0.37
C GLY A 108 18.11 -20.77 0.49
N LEU A 109 16.90 -21.25 0.78
CA LEU A 109 15.94 -20.56 1.67
C LEU A 109 16.49 -20.36 3.08
N THR A 110 17.15 -21.35 3.64
CA THR A 110 17.80 -21.25 4.95
C THR A 110 18.92 -20.20 4.96
N SER A 111 19.75 -20.19 3.92
CA SER A 111 20.86 -19.24 3.80
C SER A 111 20.41 -17.79 3.67
N VAL A 112 19.26 -17.52 3.06
CA VAL A 112 18.75 -16.15 2.87
C VAL A 112 17.86 -15.66 4.01
N LYS A 113 17.52 -16.50 4.98
CA LYS A 113 16.48 -16.20 5.99
C LYS A 113 16.67 -14.84 6.66
N ASP A 114 17.87 -14.56 7.19
CA ASP A 114 18.14 -13.33 7.92
C ASP A 114 18.07 -12.10 7.00
N GLN A 115 18.64 -12.20 5.81
CA GLN A 115 18.57 -11.13 4.81
C GLN A 115 17.14 -10.93 4.31
N MET A 116 16.38 -12.01 4.11
CA MET A 116 14.98 -11.92 3.71
C MET A 116 14.12 -11.23 4.78
N THR A 117 14.34 -11.57 6.06
CA THR A 117 13.70 -10.87 7.19
C THR A 117 14.08 -9.40 7.24
N TYR A 118 15.36 -9.06 7.05
CA TYR A 118 15.82 -7.68 6.97
C TYR A 118 15.16 -6.92 5.80
N TRP A 119 15.10 -7.53 4.60
CA TRP A 119 14.55 -6.87 3.41
C TRP A 119 13.05 -6.61 3.53
N GLN A 120 12.26 -7.55 4.05
CA GLN A 120 10.82 -7.37 4.18
C GLN A 120 10.42 -6.35 5.26
N ASN A 121 11.35 -5.99 6.16
CA ASN A 121 11.09 -5.06 7.25
C ASN A 121 11.85 -3.72 7.15
N ARG A 122 12.80 -3.60 6.21
CA ARG A 122 13.64 -2.40 6.08
C ARG A 122 12.87 -1.12 5.75
N TYR A 123 11.68 -1.24 5.20
CA TYR A 123 10.83 -0.12 4.79
C TYR A 123 9.72 0.19 5.80
N ASP A 124 9.62 -0.51 6.93
CA ASP A 124 8.51 -0.42 7.86
C ASP A 124 8.29 0.99 8.40
N TYR A 125 9.37 1.73 8.68
CA TYR A 125 9.25 3.13 9.08
C TYR A 125 8.63 4.01 7.98
N ASN A 126 9.06 3.86 6.72
CA ASN A 126 8.54 4.63 5.61
C ASN A 126 7.08 4.26 5.30
N ILE A 127 6.73 2.97 5.41
CA ILE A 127 5.37 2.46 5.24
C ILE A 127 4.47 3.03 6.34
N TRP A 128 4.91 2.97 7.59
CA TRP A 128 4.18 3.51 8.74
C TRP A 128 3.96 5.02 8.63
N LEU A 129 5.00 5.78 8.27
CA LEU A 129 4.92 7.22 8.10
C LEU A 129 4.00 7.60 6.93
N THR A 130 4.12 6.90 5.80
CA THR A 130 3.24 7.10 4.64
C THR A 130 1.80 6.77 4.98
N GLY A 131 1.55 5.65 5.67
CA GLY A 131 0.21 5.30 6.12
C GLY A 131 -0.43 6.40 6.96
N ARG A 132 0.33 7.00 7.89
CA ARG A 132 -0.15 8.14 8.69
C ARG A 132 -0.46 9.38 7.86
N ASN A 133 0.42 9.72 6.93
CA ASN A 133 0.30 10.94 6.14
C ASN A 133 -0.83 10.85 5.10
N GLU A 134 -1.00 9.68 4.50
CA GLU A 134 -1.99 9.44 3.45
C GLU A 134 -3.27 8.76 3.99
N HIS A 135 -3.36 8.57 5.31
CA HIS A 135 -4.54 7.98 5.96
C HIS A 135 -4.89 6.56 5.46
N ILE A 136 -3.86 5.76 5.22
CA ILE A 136 -3.96 4.38 4.75
C ILE A 136 -3.48 3.45 5.86
N PRO A 137 -4.18 2.36 6.19
CA PRO A 137 -3.67 1.37 7.13
C PRO A 137 -2.29 0.85 6.69
N PRO A 138 -1.23 1.03 7.49
CA PRO A 138 0.13 0.63 7.10
C PRO A 138 0.27 -0.85 6.74
N VAL A 139 -0.57 -1.71 7.36
CA VAL A 139 -0.62 -3.14 7.04
C VAL A 139 -1.05 -3.37 5.59
N ILE A 140 -2.04 -2.62 5.09
CA ILE A 140 -2.47 -2.72 3.69
C ILE A 140 -1.35 -2.27 2.75
N LEU A 141 -0.71 -1.14 3.05
CA LEU A 141 0.39 -0.63 2.22
C LEU A 141 1.57 -1.61 2.19
N LYS A 142 1.92 -2.22 3.34
CA LYS A 142 2.96 -3.24 3.43
C LYS A 142 2.59 -4.49 2.63
N THR A 143 1.35 -4.98 2.78
CA THR A 143 0.86 -6.16 2.06
C THR A 143 0.81 -5.90 0.55
N LEU A 144 0.43 -4.69 0.12
CA LEU A 144 0.48 -4.31 -1.28
C LEU A 144 1.91 -4.43 -1.83
N ILE A 145 2.90 -3.84 -1.16
CA ILE A 145 4.31 -3.92 -1.57
C ILE A 145 4.81 -5.39 -1.56
N GLU A 146 4.37 -6.19 -0.59
CA GLU A 146 4.69 -7.62 -0.54
C GLU A 146 4.16 -8.38 -1.76
N VAL A 147 2.91 -8.15 -2.13
CA VAL A 147 2.26 -8.84 -3.27
C VAL A 147 2.86 -8.38 -4.59
N GLU A 148 3.07 -7.08 -4.78
CA GLU A 148 3.51 -6.50 -6.04
C GLU A 148 4.99 -6.78 -6.34
N SER A 149 5.87 -6.66 -5.36
CA SER A 149 7.32 -6.74 -5.60
C SER A 149 8.08 -7.67 -4.65
N GLN A 150 7.44 -8.22 -3.61
CA GLN A 150 8.11 -8.86 -2.49
C GLN A 150 9.28 -8.01 -1.95
N PHE A 151 9.06 -6.70 -1.81
CA PHE A 151 10.03 -5.71 -1.33
C PHE A 151 11.28 -5.53 -2.20
N TRP A 152 11.28 -6.04 -3.44
CA TRP A 152 12.36 -5.83 -4.40
C TRP A 152 12.06 -4.60 -5.27
N PRO A 153 12.91 -3.54 -5.22
CA PRO A 153 12.54 -2.24 -5.78
C PRO A 153 12.74 -2.08 -7.28
N ILE A 154 13.32 -3.09 -7.94
CA ILE A 154 13.60 -3.03 -9.39
C ILE A 154 12.70 -4.03 -10.12
N SER A 155 11.96 -3.54 -11.10
CA SER A 155 11.24 -4.42 -12.02
C SER A 155 12.21 -5.15 -12.94
N GLN A 156 12.05 -6.46 -13.11
CA GLN A 156 12.79 -7.22 -14.11
C GLN A 156 12.04 -7.36 -15.44
N ARG A 157 10.83 -6.82 -15.50
CA ARG A 157 10.01 -6.89 -16.71
C ARG A 157 10.32 -5.67 -17.58
N LEU A 158 11.34 -5.80 -18.42
CA LEU A 158 11.84 -4.74 -19.32
C LEU A 158 10.77 -4.13 -20.26
N PHE A 159 9.61 -4.75 -20.38
CA PHE A 159 8.55 -4.35 -21.29
C PHE A 159 7.25 -3.92 -20.59
N LEU A 160 7.21 -3.93 -19.26
CA LEU A 160 6.06 -3.47 -18.49
C LEU A 160 6.39 -2.14 -17.83
N ASP A 161 5.49 -1.20 -17.97
CA ASP A 161 5.58 0.13 -17.34
C ASP A 161 5.26 0.08 -15.83
N GLU A 162 5.60 -1.02 -15.16
CA GLU A 162 5.38 -1.27 -13.74
C GLU A 162 6.67 -1.02 -12.96
N LEU A 163 6.69 -0.03 -12.08
CA LEU A 163 7.90 0.45 -11.44
C LEU A 163 7.84 0.50 -9.92
N GLY A 164 9.02 0.33 -9.33
CA GLY A 164 9.23 0.48 -7.89
C GLY A 164 8.60 -0.62 -7.05
N LEU A 165 8.59 -0.40 -5.74
CA LEU A 165 8.09 -1.35 -4.75
C LEU A 165 6.60 -1.68 -4.92
N GLY A 166 5.79 -0.75 -5.39
CA GLY A 166 4.35 -0.91 -5.61
C GLY A 166 3.97 -1.33 -7.03
N GLN A 167 4.92 -1.57 -7.92
CA GLN A 167 4.69 -1.89 -9.34
C GLN A 167 3.67 -0.92 -9.99
N VAL A 168 3.84 0.39 -9.70
CA VAL A 168 2.94 1.43 -10.18
C VAL A 168 3.08 1.57 -11.69
N ASN A 169 1.97 1.51 -12.40
CA ASN A 169 1.89 1.65 -13.84
C ASN A 169 1.36 3.04 -14.28
N GLN A 170 1.30 3.28 -15.57
CA GLN A 170 0.81 4.55 -16.14
C GLN A 170 -0.63 4.88 -15.70
N LEU A 171 -1.49 3.87 -15.52
CA LEU A 171 -2.89 4.10 -15.10
C LEU A 171 -2.96 4.57 -13.65
N GLY A 172 -2.15 3.99 -12.75
CA GLY A 172 -2.05 4.45 -11.37
C GLY A 172 -1.57 5.90 -11.26
N ILE A 173 -0.56 6.27 -12.07
CA ILE A 173 -0.09 7.66 -12.15
C ILE A 173 -1.18 8.59 -12.71
N ASP A 174 -1.93 8.16 -13.72
CA ASP A 174 -3.01 8.95 -14.31
C ASP A 174 -4.13 9.25 -13.29
N VAL A 175 -4.51 8.23 -12.51
CA VAL A 175 -5.49 8.37 -11.42
C VAL A 175 -4.97 9.36 -10.37
N LEU A 176 -3.72 9.24 -9.94
CA LEU A 176 -3.11 10.15 -8.98
C LEU A 176 -3.13 11.60 -9.47
N LEU A 177 -2.72 11.85 -10.71
CA LEU A 177 -2.67 13.21 -11.28
C LEU A 177 -4.04 13.86 -11.45
N ARG A 178 -5.09 13.05 -11.63
CA ARG A 178 -6.48 13.54 -11.66
C ARG A 178 -7.01 13.91 -10.28
N THR A 179 -6.69 13.10 -9.28
CA THR A 179 -7.26 13.22 -7.93
C THR A 179 -6.44 14.12 -7.01
N ASN A 180 -5.16 14.38 -7.35
CA ASN A 180 -4.28 15.21 -6.53
C ASN A 180 -3.75 16.44 -7.29
N PRO A 181 -4.47 17.58 -7.22
CA PRO A 181 -4.06 18.81 -7.92
C PRO A 181 -2.72 19.39 -7.46
N GLU A 182 -2.29 19.09 -6.24
CA GLU A 182 -1.01 19.59 -5.70
C GLU A 182 0.15 18.89 -6.37
N ILE A 183 0.09 17.54 -6.43
CA ILE A 183 1.09 16.75 -7.15
C ILE A 183 1.11 17.14 -8.63
N TYR A 184 -0.06 17.27 -9.25
CA TYR A 184 -0.15 17.72 -10.63
C TYR A 184 0.57 19.05 -10.84
N ARG A 185 0.27 20.08 -10.03
CA ARG A 185 0.89 21.40 -10.14
C ARG A 185 2.40 21.35 -9.91
N MET A 186 2.86 20.60 -8.93
CA MET A 186 4.28 20.43 -8.64
C MET A 186 5.03 19.79 -9.82
N VAL A 187 4.50 18.73 -10.40
CA VAL A 187 5.14 18.02 -11.52
C VAL A 187 5.06 18.85 -12.80
N CYS A 188 3.93 19.49 -13.07
CA CYS A 188 3.72 20.34 -14.22
C CYS A 188 4.70 21.53 -14.22
N SER A 189 4.86 22.23 -13.10
CA SER A 189 5.78 23.37 -12.99
C SER A 189 7.23 22.98 -13.26
N ASN A 190 7.64 21.77 -12.92
CA ASN A 190 8.97 21.25 -13.18
C ASN A 190 9.18 20.80 -14.64
N SER A 191 8.08 20.60 -15.37
CA SER A 191 8.10 20.11 -16.77
C SER A 191 7.97 21.22 -17.82
N LEU A 192 7.96 22.48 -17.40
CA LEU A 192 7.88 23.68 -18.28
C LEU A 192 6.58 23.80 -19.10
N PHE A 193 5.50 23.16 -18.70
CA PHE A 193 4.20 23.24 -19.36
C PHE A 193 3.32 24.36 -18.79
N ARG A 194 2.25 24.68 -19.52
CA ARG A 194 1.18 25.51 -18.97
C ARG A 194 0.44 24.71 -17.92
N CYS A 195 0.52 25.16 -16.66
CA CYS A 195 -0.11 24.51 -15.51
C CYS A 195 -1.36 25.26 -15.03
N ASP A 196 -1.92 26.09 -15.88
CA ASP A 196 -3.13 26.89 -15.67
C ASP A 196 -4.44 26.10 -15.88
N GLN A 197 -4.36 24.95 -16.55
CA GLN A 197 -5.48 24.05 -16.81
C GLN A 197 -5.39 22.77 -15.96
N PRO A 198 -6.51 22.10 -15.70
CA PRO A 198 -6.50 20.82 -14.99
C PRO A 198 -5.82 19.72 -15.82
N TYR A 199 -5.30 18.68 -15.15
CA TYR A 199 -4.64 17.55 -15.82
C TYR A 199 -5.47 16.92 -16.95
N THR A 200 -6.79 16.83 -16.76
CA THR A 200 -7.73 16.29 -17.77
C THR A 200 -7.86 17.15 -19.02
N GLY A 201 -7.52 18.44 -18.93
CA GLY A 201 -7.53 19.36 -20.08
C GLY A 201 -6.26 19.29 -20.93
N LEU A 202 -5.22 18.59 -20.48
CA LEU A 202 -3.97 18.43 -21.21
C LEU A 202 -4.14 17.50 -22.41
N SER A 203 -3.33 17.74 -23.47
CA SER A 203 -3.20 16.81 -24.59
C SER A 203 -2.59 15.47 -24.14
N ALA A 204 -2.75 14.43 -24.96
CA ALA A 204 -2.20 13.10 -24.68
C ALA A 204 -0.67 13.12 -24.51
N LEU A 205 0.03 13.96 -25.31
CA LEU A 205 1.48 14.10 -25.23
C LEU A 205 1.92 14.77 -23.92
N GLU A 206 1.27 15.86 -23.52
CA GLU A 206 1.56 16.56 -22.28
C GLU A 206 1.33 15.66 -21.07
N ARG A 207 0.21 14.91 -21.06
CA ARG A 207 -0.05 13.91 -20.01
C ARG A 207 1.02 12.83 -19.96
N ALA A 208 1.48 12.34 -21.12
CA ALA A 208 2.55 11.33 -21.18
C ALA A 208 3.87 11.87 -20.59
N LEU A 209 4.23 13.12 -20.89
CA LEU A 209 5.43 13.74 -20.34
C LEU A 209 5.36 13.92 -18.81
N ILE A 210 4.23 14.41 -18.30
CA ILE A 210 4.03 14.57 -16.85
C ILE A 210 4.06 13.21 -16.14
N ARG A 211 3.40 12.19 -16.69
CA ARG A 211 3.48 10.83 -16.17
C ARG A 211 4.92 10.31 -16.12
N GLY A 212 5.66 10.51 -17.22
CA GLY A 212 7.07 10.11 -17.30
C GLY A 212 7.95 10.70 -16.20
N THR A 213 7.71 11.96 -15.83
CA THR A 213 8.43 12.62 -14.73
C THR A 213 8.17 11.93 -13.39
N LEU A 214 6.92 11.55 -13.09
CA LEU A 214 6.60 10.80 -11.86
C LEU A 214 7.13 9.38 -11.89
N VAL A 215 7.02 8.71 -13.03
CA VAL A 215 7.54 7.34 -13.24
C VAL A 215 9.04 7.27 -12.92
N GLN A 216 9.81 8.26 -13.36
CA GLN A 216 11.23 8.33 -13.02
C GLN A 216 11.51 8.43 -11.53
N SER A 217 10.59 8.98 -10.74
CA SER A 217 10.75 9.05 -9.28
C SER A 217 10.50 7.70 -8.58
N LEU A 218 9.81 6.77 -9.22
CA LEU A 218 9.56 5.42 -8.72
C LEU A 218 10.66 4.42 -9.10
N ASP A 219 11.39 4.68 -10.17
CA ASP A 219 12.41 3.76 -10.67
C ASP A 219 13.69 3.83 -9.82
N ALA A 220 13.90 2.82 -9.01
CA ALA A 220 15.09 2.67 -8.17
C ALA A 220 16.27 2.00 -8.90
N THR A 221 16.21 1.81 -10.22
CA THR A 221 17.32 1.26 -10.99
C THR A 221 18.51 2.22 -10.95
N CYS A 222 19.68 1.71 -10.59
CA CYS A 222 20.92 2.48 -10.48
C CYS A 222 22.11 1.58 -10.82
N PRO A 223 22.53 1.49 -12.09
CA PRO A 223 23.61 0.59 -12.53
C PRO A 223 24.95 0.82 -11.81
N SER A 224 25.20 2.05 -11.33
CA SER A 224 26.40 2.41 -10.56
C SER A 224 26.30 2.20 -9.06
N CYS A 225 25.11 1.90 -8.55
CA CYS A 225 24.87 1.64 -7.13
C CYS A 225 25.16 0.18 -6.76
N LEU A 226 25.34 -0.08 -5.45
CA LEU A 226 25.48 -1.44 -4.94
C LEU A 226 24.24 -2.27 -5.30
N TYR A 227 24.46 -3.44 -5.86
CA TYR A 227 23.41 -4.35 -6.37
C TYR A 227 22.54 -3.76 -7.50
N GLY A 228 22.96 -2.68 -8.16
CA GLY A 228 22.21 -2.03 -9.22
C GLY A 228 21.00 -1.24 -8.76
N MET A 229 20.88 -0.91 -7.47
CA MET A 229 19.71 -0.30 -6.84
C MET A 229 20.02 0.94 -6.03
N ASP A 230 19.19 1.98 -6.17
CA ASP A 230 19.12 3.11 -5.25
C ASP A 230 18.06 2.85 -4.16
N LEU A 231 18.52 2.38 -3.01
CA LEU A 231 17.64 2.04 -1.90
C LEU A 231 17.02 3.25 -1.20
N ASN A 232 17.65 4.43 -1.30
CA ASN A 232 17.09 5.67 -0.78
C ASN A 232 15.91 6.09 -1.65
N LYS A 233 16.08 6.03 -2.97
CA LYS A 233 15.01 6.31 -3.92
C LYS A 233 13.84 5.32 -3.76
N ALA A 234 14.13 4.03 -3.56
CA ALA A 234 13.11 3.04 -3.23
C ALA A 234 12.30 3.41 -1.98
N SER A 235 12.98 3.84 -0.90
CA SER A 235 12.31 4.29 0.32
C SER A 235 11.44 5.53 0.09
N GLN A 236 11.91 6.50 -0.68
CA GLN A 236 11.17 7.73 -1.00
C GLN A 236 9.95 7.45 -1.89
N SER A 237 10.02 6.45 -2.78
CA SER A 237 8.90 6.07 -3.65
C SER A 237 7.67 5.58 -2.88
N ILE A 238 7.82 5.10 -1.63
CA ILE A 238 6.72 4.59 -0.82
C ILE A 238 5.65 5.67 -0.57
N SER A 239 6.05 6.92 -0.37
CA SER A 239 5.10 8.03 -0.24
C SER A 239 4.23 8.18 -1.50
N LEU A 240 4.83 8.05 -2.68
CA LEU A 240 4.08 8.12 -3.94
C LEU A 240 3.16 6.92 -4.14
N ILE A 241 3.59 5.71 -3.73
CA ILE A 241 2.75 4.51 -3.75
C ILE A 241 1.52 4.71 -2.85
N GLY A 242 1.70 5.26 -1.65
CA GLY A 242 0.60 5.60 -0.75
C GLY A 242 -0.40 6.57 -1.39
N LYS A 243 0.10 7.61 -2.05
CA LYS A 243 -0.75 8.59 -2.77
C LYS A 243 -1.51 7.97 -3.95
N VAL A 244 -0.90 7.03 -4.68
CA VAL A 244 -1.58 6.27 -5.74
C VAL A 244 -2.69 5.38 -5.14
N LEU A 245 -2.41 4.72 -4.02
CA LEU A 245 -3.42 3.90 -3.34
C LEU A 245 -4.58 4.75 -2.80
N TYR A 246 -4.29 5.92 -2.23
CA TYR A 246 -5.31 6.90 -1.83
C TYR A 246 -6.17 7.36 -3.02
N ALA A 247 -5.54 7.66 -4.15
CA ALA A 247 -6.25 8.04 -5.37
C ALA A 247 -7.20 6.94 -5.87
N ASN A 248 -6.79 5.67 -5.78
CA ASN A 248 -7.65 4.53 -6.10
C ASN A 248 -8.82 4.38 -5.11
N CYS A 249 -8.61 4.74 -3.84
CA CYS A 249 -9.68 4.77 -2.86
C CYS A 249 -10.77 5.80 -3.20
N VAL A 250 -10.36 7.03 -3.55
CA VAL A 250 -11.29 8.08 -4.00
C VAL A 250 -12.08 7.59 -5.21
N GLN A 251 -11.40 7.03 -6.20
CA GLN A 251 -12.03 6.52 -7.41
C GLN A 251 -12.98 5.35 -7.14
N THR A 252 -12.64 4.45 -6.23
CA THR A 252 -13.53 3.36 -5.80
C THR A 252 -14.83 3.92 -5.24
N ASN A 253 -14.76 4.95 -4.40
CA ASN A 253 -15.95 5.60 -3.87
C ASN A 253 -16.82 6.21 -4.97
N GLU A 254 -16.22 6.90 -5.92
CA GLU A 254 -16.95 7.46 -7.07
C GLU A 254 -17.66 6.37 -7.86
N ILE A 255 -17.02 5.23 -8.11
CA ILE A 255 -17.63 4.09 -8.81
C ILE A 255 -18.83 3.54 -8.04
N LEU A 256 -18.71 3.36 -6.72
CA LEU A 256 -19.79 2.88 -5.86
C LEU A 256 -20.98 3.85 -5.88
N MET A 257 -20.71 5.15 -5.72
CA MET A 257 -21.76 6.18 -5.78
C MET A 257 -22.47 6.23 -7.12
N LEU A 258 -21.74 6.17 -8.24
CA LEU A 258 -22.31 6.21 -9.59
C LEU A 258 -23.20 5.00 -9.90
N ASN A 259 -22.97 3.88 -9.26
CA ASN A 259 -23.76 2.65 -9.45
C ASN A 259 -24.80 2.44 -8.33
N ASN A 260 -24.98 3.37 -7.40
CA ASN A 260 -25.79 3.20 -6.19
C ASN A 260 -25.48 1.90 -5.44
N ALA A 261 -24.21 1.48 -5.48
CA ALA A 261 -23.77 0.23 -4.86
C ALA A 261 -23.37 0.47 -3.40
N ASP A 262 -23.97 -0.29 -2.50
CA ASP A 262 -23.53 -0.33 -1.11
C ASP A 262 -22.38 -1.32 -0.93
N ALA A 263 -21.47 -1.03 -0.02
CA ALA A 263 -20.31 -1.86 0.22
C ALA A 263 -19.84 -1.70 1.68
N SER A 264 -19.53 -2.82 2.33
CA SER A 264 -18.93 -2.82 3.65
C SER A 264 -17.56 -2.14 3.63
N TYR A 265 -17.05 -1.77 4.80
CA TYR A 265 -15.70 -1.23 4.96
C TYR A 265 -14.64 -2.15 4.32
N GLU A 266 -14.73 -3.44 4.61
CA GLU A 266 -13.80 -4.43 4.08
C GLU A 266 -13.89 -4.54 2.55
N ASP A 267 -15.10 -4.51 1.98
CA ASP A 267 -15.29 -4.61 0.53
C ASP A 267 -14.76 -3.36 -0.19
N ARG A 268 -14.92 -2.17 0.40
CA ARG A 268 -14.34 -0.93 -0.14
C ARG A 268 -12.82 -1.03 -0.25
N TRP A 269 -12.14 -1.62 0.74
CA TRP A 269 -10.71 -1.88 0.65
C TRP A 269 -10.36 -2.92 -0.41
N LYS A 270 -11.12 -4.02 -0.49
CA LYS A 270 -10.94 -5.02 -1.54
C LYS A 270 -11.09 -4.38 -2.93
N PHE A 271 -12.11 -3.56 -3.13
CA PHE A 271 -12.32 -2.85 -4.38
C PHE A 271 -11.20 -1.84 -4.69
N THR A 272 -10.69 -1.15 -3.69
CA THR A 272 -9.55 -0.24 -3.84
C THR A 272 -8.30 -1.00 -4.30
N LEU A 273 -8.02 -2.16 -3.72
CA LEU A 273 -6.90 -3.00 -4.13
C LEU A 273 -7.10 -3.61 -5.53
N VAL A 274 -8.34 -4.01 -5.87
CA VAL A 274 -8.68 -4.45 -7.24
C VAL A 274 -8.49 -3.31 -8.23
N SER A 275 -8.93 -2.08 -7.91
CA SER A 275 -8.72 -0.91 -8.76
C SER A 275 -7.24 -0.62 -8.97
N TYR A 276 -6.43 -0.72 -7.93
CA TYR A 276 -4.97 -0.56 -8.00
C TYR A 276 -4.32 -1.57 -8.94
N HIS A 277 -4.64 -2.86 -8.77
CA HIS A 277 -4.00 -3.95 -9.51
C HIS A 277 -4.52 -4.12 -10.94
N SER A 278 -5.86 -4.05 -11.12
CA SER A 278 -6.52 -4.37 -12.40
C SER A 278 -7.04 -3.15 -13.15
N GLY A 279 -6.94 -1.97 -12.53
CA GLY A 279 -7.44 -0.70 -13.06
C GLY A 279 -8.94 -0.48 -12.82
N PHE A 280 -9.32 0.78 -12.77
CA PHE A 280 -10.68 1.23 -12.44
C PHE A 280 -11.75 0.72 -13.41
N GLY A 281 -11.44 0.59 -14.70
CA GLY A 281 -12.40 0.11 -15.71
C GLY A 281 -12.85 -1.33 -15.45
N CYS A 282 -11.94 -2.18 -14.93
CA CYS A 282 -12.29 -3.53 -14.51
C CYS A 282 -13.26 -3.52 -13.33
N LEU A 283 -12.96 -2.74 -12.31
CA LEU A 283 -13.82 -2.59 -11.12
C LEU A 283 -15.18 -2.02 -11.49
N GLN A 284 -15.23 -0.93 -12.27
CA GLN A 284 -16.48 -0.29 -12.70
C GLN A 284 -17.40 -1.28 -13.44
N ASN A 285 -16.84 -2.03 -14.38
CA ASN A 285 -17.60 -3.04 -15.14
C ASN A 285 -18.10 -4.17 -14.23
N ALA A 286 -17.31 -4.61 -13.26
CA ALA A 286 -17.70 -5.67 -12.33
C ALA A 286 -18.85 -5.21 -11.42
N ILE A 287 -18.77 -4.02 -10.84
CA ILE A 287 -19.81 -3.46 -9.97
C ILE A 287 -21.10 -3.22 -10.77
N ALA A 288 -21.02 -2.57 -11.94
CA ALA A 288 -22.19 -2.32 -12.78
C ALA A 288 -22.95 -3.62 -13.14
N ARG A 289 -22.21 -4.67 -13.51
CA ARG A 289 -22.83 -5.99 -13.80
C ARG A 289 -23.43 -6.67 -12.57
N SER A 290 -22.83 -6.47 -11.39
CA SER A 290 -23.36 -7.06 -10.16
C SER A 290 -24.68 -6.39 -9.75
N VAL A 291 -24.75 -5.07 -9.83
CA VAL A 291 -25.98 -4.31 -9.55
C VAL A 291 -27.09 -4.70 -10.54
N GLN A 292 -26.79 -4.72 -11.84
CA GLN A 292 -27.77 -5.13 -12.86
C GLN A 292 -28.33 -6.54 -12.62
N LYS A 293 -27.50 -7.50 -12.19
CA LYS A 293 -27.98 -8.85 -11.87
C LYS A 293 -28.87 -8.91 -10.64
N LEU A 294 -28.68 -8.04 -9.67
CA LEU A 294 -29.56 -7.95 -8.50
C LEU A 294 -30.93 -7.41 -8.91
N ASP A 295 -30.98 -6.37 -9.77
CA ASP A 295 -32.22 -5.81 -10.29
C ASP A 295 -33.03 -6.80 -11.18
N GLU A 296 -32.38 -7.82 -11.76
CA GLU A 296 -33.04 -8.87 -12.56
C GLU A 296 -33.65 -10.02 -11.70
N ILE A 297 -33.30 -10.08 -10.40
CA ILE A 297 -33.73 -11.14 -9.47
C ILE A 297 -34.91 -10.69 -8.60
N ASP A 298 -35.11 -9.40 -8.41
CA ASP A 298 -36.25 -8.78 -7.70
C ASP A 298 -37.45 -8.55 -8.64
#